data_b5d821fefad380a668fb5d603fdffab7
#
_entry.id   b5d821fefad380a668fb5d603fdffab7
#
_cell.length_a   1.000
_cell.length_b   1.000
_cell.length_c   1.000
_cell.angle_alpha   90.00
_cell.angle_beta   90.00
_cell.angle_gamma   90.00
#
_symmetry.space_group_name_H-M   'P 1'
#
loop_
_entity.id
_entity.type
_entity.pdbx_description
1 polymer ?
#
loop_
_entity_poly.entity_id
_entity_poly.type
_entity_poly.pdbx_seq_one_letter_code
_entity_poly.pdbx_strand_id
1 'polypeptide(L)'
;MPLYVIGHQNPDTDAICAAIGYADLLHKKGVTEVQAARCGKVPARTEWVLEQAGMKKPLLLDDVSATAEMICRKDVIQVHEQDTFLAAYKVMLSSGVRSIPVVNDSGQLCGLLKYLDLLQLLMPTDTEAETVRRINAAPAKIAHTLDANACGAPLTAEEDELIMMVGASSEETVIDRLEKATDRGDVNSYVVICGDRPGIQCEAIKYGVCMLVVTGGFDIEDSLLKKAEKNGVSVLRCRQDTATVAKLIRCSRMVLHALSLIHI
;
A
#
# COMPACT_ATOMS: atom_id res chain seq x y z
N MET A 1 -20.74 21.43 6.49
CA MET A 1 -20.18 21.99 7.76
C MET A 1 -21.29 22.80 8.40
N PRO A 2 -21.72 22.50 9.62
CA PRO A 2 -22.84 23.20 10.24
C PRO A 2 -22.52 24.68 10.46
N LEU A 3 -23.50 25.55 10.18
CA LEU A 3 -23.42 26.97 10.44
C LEU A 3 -24.06 27.25 11.82
N TYR A 4 -23.23 27.69 12.76
CA TYR A 4 -23.71 28.04 14.09
C TYR A 4 -24.05 29.52 14.17
N VAL A 5 -25.27 29.82 14.65
CA VAL A 5 -25.70 31.17 14.94
C VAL A 5 -25.53 31.42 16.42
N ILE A 6 -24.66 32.34 16.77
CA ILE A 6 -24.24 32.61 18.15
C ILE A 6 -24.49 34.11 18.46
N GLY A 7 -24.94 34.41 19.67
CA GLY A 7 -24.93 35.77 20.21
C GLY A 7 -23.55 36.14 20.81
N HIS A 8 -23.56 37.02 21.81
CA HIS A 8 -22.33 37.39 22.51
C HIS A 8 -21.89 36.34 23.54
N GLN A 9 -20.64 36.44 24.02
CA GLN A 9 -19.97 35.45 24.88
C GLN A 9 -20.71 35.17 26.21
N ASN A 10 -21.28 36.18 26.83
CA ASN A 10 -22.08 36.04 28.05
C ASN A 10 -23.56 36.19 27.69
N PRO A 11 -24.24 35.13 27.20
CA PRO A 11 -25.54 35.26 26.57
C PRO A 11 -26.61 35.70 27.58
N ASP A 12 -27.29 36.78 27.25
CA ASP A 12 -28.55 37.20 27.90
C ASP A 12 -29.78 36.70 27.11
N THR A 13 -30.96 37.13 27.53
CA THR A 13 -32.22 36.70 26.88
C THR A 13 -32.25 37.13 25.41
N ASP A 14 -31.78 38.33 25.10
CA ASP A 14 -31.79 38.89 23.75
C ASP A 14 -30.85 38.09 22.84
N ALA A 15 -29.61 37.83 23.25
CA ALA A 15 -28.62 37.06 22.50
C ALA A 15 -29.13 35.65 22.18
N ILE A 16 -29.78 34.97 23.13
CA ILE A 16 -30.30 33.61 22.94
C ILE A 16 -31.50 33.61 22.00
N CYS A 17 -32.46 34.51 22.20
CA CYS A 17 -33.64 34.58 21.37
C CYS A 17 -33.33 35.03 19.94
N ALA A 18 -32.39 35.97 19.78
CA ALA A 18 -31.94 36.39 18.44
C ALA A 18 -31.23 35.27 17.69
N ALA A 19 -30.35 34.46 18.35
CA ALA A 19 -29.72 33.33 17.77
C ALA A 19 -30.72 32.27 17.28
N ILE A 20 -31.73 31.97 18.08
CA ILE A 20 -32.82 31.04 17.71
C ILE A 20 -33.60 31.57 16.51
N GLY A 21 -34.07 32.83 16.58
CA GLY A 21 -34.86 33.43 15.52
C GLY A 21 -34.13 33.55 14.20
N TYR A 22 -32.86 33.88 14.25
CA TYR A 22 -32.03 33.97 13.04
C TYR A 22 -31.71 32.59 12.43
N ALA A 23 -31.47 31.58 13.25
CA ALA A 23 -31.33 30.22 12.78
C ALA A 23 -32.59 29.70 12.09
N ASP A 24 -33.78 29.97 12.65
CA ASP A 24 -35.08 29.64 12.05
C ASP A 24 -35.29 30.36 10.71
N LEU A 25 -34.95 31.65 10.66
CA LEU A 25 -35.02 32.42 9.42
C LEU A 25 -34.12 31.83 8.32
N LEU A 26 -32.89 31.42 8.65
CA LEU A 26 -31.99 30.80 7.70
C LEU A 26 -32.52 29.45 7.22
N HIS A 27 -33.07 28.63 8.10
CA HIS A 27 -33.73 27.38 7.70
C HIS A 27 -34.89 27.64 6.71
N LYS A 28 -35.74 28.63 6.97
CA LYS A 28 -36.80 29.00 6.06
C LYS A 28 -36.31 29.55 4.71
N LYS A 29 -35.11 30.07 4.66
CA LYS A 29 -34.44 30.48 3.42
C LYS A 29 -33.70 29.33 2.69
N GLY A 30 -33.79 28.08 3.18
CA GLY A 30 -33.22 26.91 2.52
C GLY A 30 -31.79 26.53 2.95
N VAL A 31 -31.25 27.17 3.98
CA VAL A 31 -29.98 26.77 4.55
C VAL A 31 -30.20 25.58 5.48
N THR A 32 -29.80 24.38 5.07
CA THR A 32 -30.19 23.14 5.75
C THR A 32 -29.39 22.83 7.02
N GLU A 33 -28.09 23.22 7.05
CA GLU A 33 -27.19 22.91 8.15
C GLU A 33 -26.98 24.12 9.09
N VAL A 34 -28.06 24.69 9.63
CA VAL A 34 -27.98 25.82 10.55
C VAL A 34 -28.45 25.41 11.94
N GLN A 35 -27.75 25.83 12.98
CA GLN A 35 -28.11 25.54 14.36
C GLN A 35 -27.86 26.75 15.26
N ALA A 36 -28.87 27.10 16.10
CA ALA A 36 -28.66 28.08 17.15
C ALA A 36 -27.74 27.54 18.23
N ALA A 37 -26.78 28.35 18.66
CA ALA A 37 -25.80 27.97 19.67
C ALA A 37 -25.57 29.12 20.68
N ARG A 38 -24.91 28.84 21.77
CA ARG A 38 -24.56 29.80 22.85
C ARG A 38 -23.15 29.50 23.37
N CYS A 39 -22.46 30.51 23.83
CA CYS A 39 -21.10 30.40 24.39
C CYS A 39 -21.07 30.42 25.92
N GLY A 40 -22.21 30.40 26.60
CA GLY A 40 -22.28 30.47 28.03
C GLY A 40 -23.54 29.88 28.64
N LYS A 41 -23.67 30.00 29.97
CA LYS A 41 -24.84 29.51 30.71
C LYS A 41 -26.08 30.31 30.36
N VAL A 42 -27.23 29.66 30.20
CA VAL A 42 -28.52 30.32 30.01
C VAL A 42 -28.96 30.96 31.34
N PRO A 43 -29.28 32.24 31.37
CA PRO A 43 -29.84 32.87 32.57
C PRO A 43 -31.19 32.26 32.95
N ALA A 44 -31.50 32.19 34.25
CA ALA A 44 -32.75 31.59 34.76
C ALA A 44 -34.01 32.20 34.14
N ARG A 45 -34.02 33.53 33.92
CA ARG A 45 -35.10 34.20 33.22
C ARG A 45 -35.32 33.71 31.80
N THR A 46 -34.23 33.49 31.08
CA THR A 46 -34.24 32.97 29.69
C THR A 46 -34.67 31.52 29.66
N GLU A 47 -34.25 30.70 30.63
CA GLU A 47 -34.72 29.32 30.78
C GLU A 47 -36.24 29.25 30.91
N TRP A 48 -36.76 30.07 31.81
CA TRP A 48 -38.23 30.16 32.01
C TRP A 48 -38.98 30.58 30.72
N VAL A 49 -38.46 31.58 29.99
CA VAL A 49 -39.05 32.02 28.70
C VAL A 49 -39.04 30.89 27.66
N LEU A 50 -37.92 30.18 27.54
CA LEU A 50 -37.83 29.05 26.60
C LEU A 50 -38.77 27.91 26.98
N GLU A 51 -38.92 27.60 28.26
CA GLU A 51 -39.87 26.60 28.76
C GLU A 51 -41.30 26.98 28.45
N GLN A 52 -41.70 28.24 28.69
CA GLN A 52 -43.03 28.72 28.35
C GLN A 52 -43.32 28.68 26.83
N ALA A 53 -42.28 28.89 26.01
CA ALA A 53 -42.39 28.82 24.56
C ALA A 53 -42.25 27.37 24.01
N GLY A 54 -42.05 26.36 24.84
CA GLY A 54 -41.84 24.98 24.42
C GLY A 54 -40.55 24.79 23.60
N MET A 55 -39.57 25.69 23.76
CA MET A 55 -38.34 25.70 22.98
C MET A 55 -37.18 25.08 23.75
N LYS A 56 -36.32 24.33 23.03
CA LYS A 56 -35.11 23.79 23.62
C LYS A 56 -34.02 24.87 23.76
N LYS A 57 -33.14 24.68 24.75
CA LYS A 57 -31.94 25.52 24.90
C LYS A 57 -31.04 25.33 23.69
N PRO A 58 -30.44 26.43 23.15
CA PRO A 58 -29.43 26.34 22.11
C PRO A 58 -28.23 25.48 22.53
N LEU A 59 -27.55 24.88 21.56
CA LEU A 59 -26.34 24.09 21.78
C LEU A 59 -25.28 24.94 22.52
N LEU A 60 -24.70 24.41 23.59
CA LEU A 60 -23.55 25.02 24.23
C LEU A 60 -22.28 24.70 23.37
N LEU A 61 -21.58 25.75 22.99
CA LEU A 61 -20.28 25.67 22.32
C LEU A 61 -19.22 26.26 23.25
N ASP A 62 -18.44 25.39 23.87
CA ASP A 62 -17.36 25.79 24.78
C ASP A 62 -16.11 26.19 24.01
N ASP A 63 -15.89 25.61 22.82
CA ASP A 63 -14.78 25.88 21.93
C ASP A 63 -15.26 25.87 20.47
N VAL A 64 -14.82 26.86 19.71
CA VAL A 64 -15.07 26.99 18.25
C VAL A 64 -13.79 26.84 17.43
N SER A 65 -12.71 26.43 18.06
CA SER A 65 -11.43 26.15 17.37
C SER A 65 -11.63 25.06 16.33
N ALA A 66 -10.98 25.20 15.20
CA ALA A 66 -11.02 24.20 14.15
C ALA A 66 -10.39 22.88 14.64
N THR A 67 -11.17 21.81 14.62
CA THR A 67 -10.67 20.47 14.91
C THR A 67 -10.05 19.83 13.68
N ALA A 68 -9.15 18.87 13.87
CA ALA A 68 -8.59 18.08 12.76
C ALA A 68 -9.70 17.44 11.91
N GLU A 69 -10.78 16.97 12.54
CA GLU A 69 -11.93 16.39 11.86
C GLU A 69 -12.64 17.37 10.90
N MET A 70 -12.68 18.66 11.27
CA MET A 70 -13.31 19.71 10.45
C MET A 70 -12.51 20.05 9.19
N ILE A 71 -11.20 19.95 9.25
CA ILE A 71 -10.27 20.39 8.19
C ILE A 71 -9.63 19.25 7.41
N CYS A 72 -9.64 18.02 7.94
CA CYS A 72 -9.04 16.87 7.25
C CYS A 72 -9.89 16.45 6.04
N ARG A 73 -9.21 15.92 5.03
CA ARG A 73 -9.87 15.24 3.91
C ARG A 73 -10.43 13.91 4.43
N LYS A 74 -11.72 13.67 4.18
CA LYS A 74 -12.37 12.38 4.53
C LYS A 74 -12.17 11.32 3.44
N ASP A 75 -12.07 11.74 2.18
CA ASP A 75 -11.77 10.86 1.06
C ASP A 75 -10.26 10.79 0.86
N VAL A 76 -9.61 9.91 1.64
CA VAL A 76 -8.17 9.72 1.59
C VAL A 76 -7.85 8.53 0.69
N ILE A 77 -6.99 8.76 -0.30
CA ILE A 77 -6.44 7.69 -1.15
C ILE A 77 -5.52 6.85 -0.27
N GLN A 78 -5.75 5.56 -0.24
CA GLN A 78 -5.04 4.60 0.60
C GLN A 78 -4.68 3.35 -0.18
N VAL A 79 -3.72 2.57 0.32
CA VAL A 79 -3.33 1.26 -0.19
C VAL A 79 -3.44 0.22 0.92
N HIS A 80 -3.56 -1.03 0.52
CA HIS A 80 -3.66 -2.15 1.45
C HIS A 80 -2.26 -2.67 1.82
N GLU A 81 -2.09 -3.16 3.04
CA GLU A 81 -0.81 -3.71 3.51
C GLU A 81 -0.29 -4.87 2.66
N GLN A 82 -1.20 -5.62 2.02
CA GLN A 82 -0.88 -6.72 1.12
C GLN A 82 -0.64 -6.29 -0.34
N ASP A 83 -0.83 -5.01 -0.67
CA ASP A 83 -0.52 -4.51 -2.01
C ASP A 83 0.99 -4.56 -2.25
N THR A 84 1.38 -4.71 -3.52
CA THR A 84 2.78 -4.65 -3.88
C THR A 84 3.28 -3.20 -3.91
N PHE A 85 4.59 -3.02 -3.69
CA PHE A 85 5.21 -1.70 -3.86
C PHE A 85 4.94 -1.07 -5.22
N LEU A 86 4.91 -1.88 -6.28
CA LEU A 86 4.60 -1.37 -7.61
C LEU A 86 3.17 -0.85 -7.69
N ALA A 87 2.20 -1.55 -7.08
CA ALA A 87 0.80 -1.10 -7.03
C ALA A 87 0.69 0.22 -6.26
N ALA A 88 1.27 0.31 -5.08
CA ALA A 88 1.30 1.52 -4.28
C ALA A 88 1.98 2.69 -5.02
N TYR A 89 3.10 2.46 -5.68
CA TYR A 89 3.78 3.46 -6.50
C TYR A 89 2.88 4.00 -7.63
N LYS A 90 2.19 3.11 -8.35
CA LYS A 90 1.26 3.51 -9.41
C LYS A 90 0.12 4.38 -8.88
N VAL A 91 -0.44 4.03 -7.72
CA VAL A 91 -1.48 4.83 -7.06
C VAL A 91 -0.93 6.20 -6.66
N MET A 92 0.25 6.28 -6.03
CA MET A 92 0.88 7.55 -5.67
C MET A 92 1.16 8.43 -6.88
N LEU A 93 1.66 7.84 -7.98
CA LEU A 93 1.97 8.56 -9.21
C LEU A 93 0.71 9.12 -9.88
N SER A 94 -0.34 8.29 -10.04
CA SER A 94 -1.59 8.71 -10.68
C SER A 94 -2.36 9.76 -9.88
N SER A 95 -2.23 9.72 -8.55
CA SER A 95 -2.90 10.65 -7.63
C SER A 95 -2.09 11.90 -7.29
N GLY A 96 -0.82 11.96 -7.69
CA GLY A 96 0.08 13.07 -7.41
C GLY A 96 0.42 13.25 -5.93
N VAL A 97 0.27 12.17 -5.11
CA VAL A 97 0.56 12.21 -3.66
C VAL A 97 1.98 11.72 -3.39
N ARG A 98 2.64 12.31 -2.38
CA ARG A 98 4.03 11.94 -1.99
C ARG A 98 4.09 10.97 -0.84
N SER A 99 2.98 10.78 -0.16
CA SER A 99 2.80 9.80 0.92
C SER A 99 1.37 9.27 0.88
N ILE A 100 1.19 8.01 1.24
CA ILE A 100 -0.10 7.33 1.18
C ILE A 100 -0.30 6.46 2.43
N PRO A 101 -1.46 6.55 3.10
CA PRO A 101 -1.79 5.67 4.21
C PRO A 101 -1.88 4.22 3.76
N VAL A 102 -1.41 3.33 4.61
CA VAL A 102 -1.52 1.88 4.44
C VAL A 102 -2.50 1.35 5.46
N VAL A 103 -3.48 0.59 5.02
CA VAL A 103 -4.53 0.02 5.87
C VAL A 103 -4.54 -1.51 5.80
N ASN A 104 -5.03 -2.15 6.87
CA ASN A 104 -5.28 -3.59 6.90
C ASN A 104 -6.68 -3.95 6.39
N ASP A 105 -7.04 -5.25 6.40
CA ASP A 105 -8.35 -5.78 6.01
C ASP A 105 -9.51 -5.19 6.82
N SER A 106 -9.26 -4.72 8.04
CA SER A 106 -10.24 -4.07 8.91
C SER A 106 -10.35 -2.56 8.65
N GLY A 107 -9.62 -2.00 7.69
CA GLY A 107 -9.56 -0.58 7.39
C GLY A 107 -8.80 0.25 8.44
N GLN A 108 -8.05 -0.40 9.33
CA GLN A 108 -7.23 0.30 10.33
C GLN A 108 -5.91 0.74 9.72
N LEU A 109 -5.44 1.92 10.12
CA LEU A 109 -4.17 2.47 9.69
C LEU A 109 -2.99 1.64 10.25
N CYS A 110 -2.19 1.06 9.35
CA CYS A 110 -0.97 0.32 9.68
C CYS A 110 0.28 1.19 9.61
N GLY A 111 0.26 2.23 8.79
CA GLY A 111 1.40 3.12 8.62
C GLY A 111 1.25 4.07 7.44
N LEU A 112 2.35 4.75 7.11
CA LEU A 112 2.42 5.72 6.04
C LEU A 112 3.58 5.38 5.11
N LEU A 113 3.29 5.10 3.84
CA LEU A 113 4.28 4.85 2.80
C LEU A 113 4.68 6.16 2.13
N LYS A 114 5.99 6.40 1.95
CA LYS A 114 6.55 7.60 1.32
C LYS A 114 7.39 7.24 0.10
N TYR A 115 7.63 8.17 -0.82
CA TYR A 115 8.55 7.96 -1.95
C TYR A 115 9.96 7.55 -1.54
N LEU A 116 10.46 8.02 -0.39
CA LEU A 116 11.79 7.65 0.12
C LEU A 116 11.88 6.16 0.44
N ASP A 117 10.80 5.56 0.94
CA ASP A 117 10.75 4.14 1.27
C ASP A 117 10.89 3.28 -0.01
N LEU A 118 10.31 3.76 -1.12
CA LEU A 118 10.47 3.14 -2.44
C LEU A 118 11.90 3.26 -2.97
N LEU A 119 12.57 4.39 -2.74
CA LEU A 119 13.98 4.57 -3.13
C LEU A 119 14.91 3.65 -2.36
N GLN A 120 14.71 3.46 -1.06
CA GLN A 120 15.49 2.54 -0.24
C GLN A 120 15.40 1.09 -0.74
N LEU A 121 14.24 0.70 -1.26
CA LEU A 121 14.07 -0.61 -1.87
C LEU A 121 14.91 -0.81 -3.13
N LEU A 122 15.05 0.23 -3.95
CA LEU A 122 15.78 0.20 -5.21
C LEU A 122 17.28 0.46 -5.05
N MET A 123 17.65 1.22 -4.01
CA MET A 123 19.03 1.59 -3.68
C MET A 123 19.37 1.09 -2.28
N PRO A 124 19.69 -0.21 -2.12
CA PRO A 124 20.07 -0.74 -0.83
C PRO A 124 21.33 -0.06 -0.33
N THR A 125 21.33 0.34 0.92
CA THR A 125 22.47 0.98 1.60
C THR A 125 23.52 -0.04 2.05
N ASP A 126 23.11 -1.31 2.21
CA ASP A 126 24.00 -2.42 2.54
C ASP A 126 24.79 -2.87 1.31
N THR A 127 26.10 -2.94 1.49
CA THR A 127 27.05 -3.38 0.45
C THR A 127 27.27 -4.90 0.44
N GLU A 128 26.68 -5.64 1.37
CA GLU A 128 26.79 -7.10 1.39
C GLU A 128 25.97 -7.71 0.24
N ALA A 129 26.70 -8.28 -0.71
CA ALA A 129 26.15 -8.79 -1.97
C ALA A 129 25.05 -9.88 -1.79
N GLU A 130 25.03 -10.56 -0.65
CA GLU A 130 24.03 -11.57 -0.35
C GLU A 130 22.71 -10.95 0.13
N THR A 131 22.75 -9.98 1.02
CA THR A 131 21.56 -9.28 1.54
C THR A 131 20.80 -8.55 0.43
N VAL A 132 21.53 -7.96 -0.52
CA VAL A 132 20.98 -7.26 -1.68
C VAL A 132 20.18 -8.18 -2.62
N ARG A 133 20.42 -9.48 -2.58
CA ARG A 133 19.75 -10.45 -3.46
C ARG A 133 18.49 -11.06 -2.86
N ARG A 134 18.29 -10.95 -1.56
CA ARG A 134 17.15 -11.54 -0.85
C ARG A 134 15.92 -10.65 -0.94
N ILE A 135 14.79 -11.26 -1.19
CA ILE A 135 13.48 -10.58 -1.24
C ILE A 135 12.43 -11.44 -0.54
N ASN A 136 11.55 -10.82 0.22
CA ASN A 136 10.34 -11.49 0.71
C ASN A 136 9.21 -11.20 -0.27
N ALA A 137 8.77 -12.20 -1.01
CA ALA A 137 7.70 -12.05 -1.99
C ALA A 137 7.03 -13.40 -2.29
N ALA A 138 5.75 -13.38 -2.59
CA ALA A 138 5.06 -14.54 -3.11
C ALA A 138 5.33 -14.71 -4.61
N PRO A 139 5.65 -15.93 -5.11
CA PRO A 139 5.79 -16.23 -6.54
C PRO A 139 4.63 -15.71 -7.41
N ALA A 140 3.39 -15.85 -6.94
CA ALA A 140 2.22 -15.32 -7.64
C ALA A 140 2.23 -13.79 -7.77
N LYS A 141 2.71 -13.05 -6.75
CA LYS A 141 2.85 -11.59 -6.80
C LYS A 141 3.96 -11.15 -7.75
N ILE A 142 5.04 -11.93 -7.87
CA ILE A 142 6.09 -11.70 -8.86
C ILE A 142 5.50 -11.82 -10.26
N ALA A 143 4.76 -12.90 -10.56
CA ALA A 143 4.14 -13.11 -11.85
C ALA A 143 3.18 -11.96 -12.21
N HIS A 144 2.34 -11.55 -11.28
CA HIS A 144 1.42 -10.41 -11.46
C HIS A 144 2.17 -9.09 -11.70
N THR A 145 3.23 -8.83 -10.94
CA THR A 145 4.03 -7.60 -11.06
C THR A 145 4.73 -7.50 -12.43
N LEU A 146 5.17 -8.63 -12.97
CA LEU A 146 5.82 -8.72 -14.28
C LEU A 146 4.83 -8.79 -15.45
N ASP A 147 3.53 -8.92 -15.19
CA ASP A 147 2.53 -9.25 -16.23
C ASP A 147 2.99 -10.47 -17.07
N ALA A 148 3.49 -11.49 -16.38
CA ALA A 148 4.15 -12.63 -16.97
C ALA A 148 3.20 -13.80 -17.20
N ASN A 149 3.44 -14.55 -18.28
CA ASN A 149 2.79 -15.82 -18.52
C ASN A 149 3.46 -16.92 -17.69
N ALA A 150 2.69 -17.51 -16.77
CA ALA A 150 3.16 -18.60 -15.91
C ALA A 150 2.97 -19.95 -16.62
N CYS A 151 4.00 -20.81 -16.49
CA CYS A 151 4.01 -22.20 -16.95
C CYS A 151 4.91 -23.04 -16.05
N GLY A 152 5.00 -24.37 -16.29
CA GLY A 152 5.72 -25.28 -15.38
C GLY A 152 4.93 -25.56 -14.12
N ALA A 153 5.59 -25.63 -12.96
CA ALA A 153 4.92 -25.87 -11.69
C ALA A 153 4.01 -24.70 -11.26
N PRO A 154 2.93 -24.98 -10.50
CA PRO A 154 2.03 -23.96 -9.99
C PRO A 154 2.74 -22.91 -9.12
N LEU A 155 2.30 -21.66 -9.21
CA LEU A 155 2.81 -20.56 -8.40
C LEU A 155 2.15 -20.59 -7.00
N THR A 156 2.96 -20.45 -5.96
CA THR A 156 2.47 -20.29 -4.59
C THR A 156 2.05 -18.83 -4.34
N ALA A 157 0.99 -18.67 -3.54
CA ALA A 157 0.53 -17.37 -3.06
C ALA A 157 1.16 -17.00 -1.71
N GLU A 158 1.82 -17.94 -1.05
CA GLU A 158 2.53 -17.74 0.20
C GLU A 158 3.82 -16.97 -0.04
N GLU A 159 4.15 -16.06 0.88
CA GLU A 159 5.42 -15.35 0.85
C GLU A 159 6.54 -16.25 1.36
N ASP A 160 7.69 -16.11 0.70
CA ASP A 160 8.93 -16.76 1.11
C ASP A 160 10.11 -15.82 0.91
N GLU A 161 11.21 -16.12 1.60
CA GLU A 161 12.47 -15.44 1.36
C GLU A 161 13.15 -16.01 0.12
N LEU A 162 13.08 -15.26 -0.97
CA LEU A 162 13.62 -15.66 -2.27
C LEU A 162 14.96 -14.97 -2.53
N ILE A 163 15.83 -15.67 -3.27
CA ILE A 163 17.17 -15.19 -3.63
C ILE A 163 17.24 -14.97 -5.14
N MET A 164 17.34 -13.71 -5.55
CA MET A 164 17.45 -13.37 -6.97
C MET A 164 18.84 -13.67 -7.52
N MET A 165 18.92 -14.39 -8.65
CA MET A 165 20.13 -14.61 -9.40
C MET A 165 19.92 -14.25 -10.87
N VAL A 166 20.70 -13.29 -11.36
CA VAL A 166 20.71 -12.95 -12.79
C VAL A 166 21.73 -13.85 -13.50
N GLY A 167 21.24 -14.64 -14.45
CA GLY A 167 22.03 -15.54 -15.29
C GLY A 167 22.77 -14.80 -16.41
N ALA A 168 23.47 -13.70 -16.08
CA ALA A 168 24.27 -12.92 -17.05
C ALA A 168 25.71 -13.40 -17.16
N SER A 169 26.21 -14.16 -16.18
CA SER A 169 27.56 -14.72 -16.16
C SER A 169 27.68 -15.91 -17.12
N SER A 170 28.90 -16.49 -17.26
CA SER A 170 29.08 -17.73 -17.98
C SER A 170 28.27 -18.87 -17.37
N GLU A 171 27.96 -19.88 -18.17
CA GLU A 171 27.22 -21.05 -17.72
C GLU A 171 27.89 -21.75 -16.56
N GLU A 172 29.21 -21.92 -16.64
CA GLU A 172 30.05 -22.49 -15.57
C GLU A 172 29.88 -21.72 -14.23
N THR A 173 29.87 -20.39 -14.28
CA THR A 173 29.67 -19.55 -13.08
C THR A 173 28.27 -19.71 -12.48
N VAL A 174 27.27 -19.87 -13.31
CA VAL A 174 25.89 -20.10 -12.86
C VAL A 174 25.79 -21.48 -12.20
N ILE A 175 26.38 -22.52 -12.82
CA ILE A 175 26.43 -23.89 -12.29
C ILE A 175 27.10 -23.90 -10.92
N ASP A 176 28.32 -23.33 -10.80
CA ASP A 176 29.06 -23.26 -9.52
C ASP A 176 28.21 -22.62 -8.40
N ARG A 177 27.45 -21.57 -8.74
CA ARG A 177 26.53 -20.91 -7.76
C ARG A 177 25.34 -21.79 -7.36
N LEU A 178 24.77 -22.54 -8.32
CA LEU A 178 23.65 -23.45 -8.03
C LEU A 178 24.11 -24.68 -7.25
N GLU A 179 25.33 -25.20 -7.51
CA GLU A 179 25.93 -26.24 -6.71
C GLU A 179 26.12 -25.80 -5.26
N LYS A 180 26.71 -24.62 -5.04
CA LYS A 180 26.88 -24.04 -3.70
C LYS A 180 25.53 -23.78 -3.00
N ALA A 181 24.52 -23.40 -3.74
CA ALA A 181 23.16 -23.26 -3.20
C ALA A 181 22.56 -24.61 -2.80
N THR A 182 22.81 -25.65 -3.59
CA THR A 182 22.39 -27.02 -3.27
C THR A 182 23.09 -27.54 -2.01
N ASP A 183 24.39 -27.30 -1.89
CA ASP A 183 25.15 -27.69 -0.70
C ASP A 183 24.68 -26.99 0.58
N ARG A 184 24.20 -25.75 0.46
CA ARG A 184 23.60 -25.00 1.56
C ARG A 184 22.15 -25.42 1.84
N GLY A 185 21.49 -26.11 0.92
CA GLY A 185 20.09 -26.52 1.03
C GLY A 185 19.08 -25.38 0.73
N ASP A 186 19.50 -24.28 0.08
CA ASP A 186 18.67 -23.13 -0.22
C ASP A 186 18.39 -22.94 -1.73
N VAL A 187 18.74 -23.89 -2.58
CA VAL A 187 18.55 -23.79 -4.05
C VAL A 187 17.09 -23.59 -4.46
N ASN A 188 16.17 -24.17 -3.72
CA ASN A 188 14.71 -24.03 -3.92
C ASN A 188 14.15 -22.65 -3.53
N SER A 189 14.98 -21.76 -2.96
CA SER A 189 14.63 -20.35 -2.75
C SER A 189 15.11 -19.44 -3.89
N TYR A 190 15.83 -20.00 -4.88
CA TYR A 190 16.38 -19.17 -5.95
C TYR A 190 15.36 -18.82 -7.03
N VAL A 191 15.37 -17.55 -7.42
CA VAL A 191 14.70 -17.00 -8.62
C VAL A 191 15.77 -16.70 -9.64
N VAL A 192 15.88 -17.52 -10.69
CA VAL A 192 16.86 -17.35 -11.76
C VAL A 192 16.25 -16.52 -12.89
N ILE A 193 16.88 -15.42 -13.24
CA ILE A 193 16.43 -14.49 -14.28
C ILE A 193 17.40 -14.59 -15.45
N CYS A 194 16.94 -15.05 -16.62
CA CYS A 194 17.76 -15.10 -17.83
C CYS A 194 16.92 -14.79 -19.08
N GLY A 195 17.60 -14.46 -20.17
CA GLY A 195 16.97 -14.30 -21.48
C GLY A 195 17.10 -15.57 -22.33
N ASP A 196 17.50 -15.40 -23.58
CA ASP A 196 17.74 -16.47 -24.56
C ASP A 196 19.04 -17.23 -24.24
N ARG A 197 19.01 -18.05 -23.20
CA ARG A 197 20.15 -18.86 -22.74
C ARG A 197 19.70 -20.27 -22.32
N PRO A 198 19.47 -21.17 -23.30
CA PRO A 198 18.95 -22.52 -23.05
C PRO A 198 19.76 -23.35 -22.05
N GLY A 199 21.08 -23.21 -22.05
CA GLY A 199 21.94 -23.89 -21.07
C GLY A 199 21.63 -23.50 -19.63
N ILE A 200 21.51 -22.20 -19.35
CA ILE A 200 21.15 -21.70 -18.01
C ILE A 200 19.72 -22.12 -17.63
N GLN A 201 18.79 -22.08 -18.60
CA GLN A 201 17.41 -22.53 -18.37
C GLN A 201 17.38 -24.02 -17.96
N CYS A 202 18.15 -24.84 -18.68
CA CYS A 202 18.27 -26.26 -18.40
C CYS A 202 18.84 -26.54 -17.00
N GLU A 203 19.94 -25.90 -16.65
CA GLU A 203 20.56 -26.09 -15.34
C GLU A 203 19.70 -25.56 -14.19
N ALA A 204 19.07 -24.39 -14.31
CA ALA A 204 18.13 -23.90 -13.31
C ALA A 204 17.00 -24.90 -13.04
N ILE A 205 16.43 -25.48 -14.07
CA ILE A 205 15.37 -26.51 -13.95
C ILE A 205 15.92 -27.79 -13.33
N LYS A 206 17.11 -28.22 -13.70
CA LYS A 206 17.77 -29.44 -13.19
C LYS A 206 18.06 -29.34 -11.71
N TYR A 207 18.55 -28.19 -11.23
CA TYR A 207 18.82 -27.95 -9.81
C TYR A 207 17.57 -27.72 -8.97
N GLY A 208 16.39 -27.57 -9.57
CA GLY A 208 15.13 -27.41 -8.84
C GLY A 208 14.99 -26.05 -8.15
N VAL A 209 15.35 -24.96 -8.85
CA VAL A 209 15.14 -23.61 -8.31
C VAL A 209 13.64 -23.31 -8.09
N CYS A 210 13.31 -22.37 -7.22
CA CYS A 210 11.93 -21.94 -7.00
C CYS A 210 11.27 -21.49 -8.31
N MET A 211 11.97 -20.65 -9.05
CA MET A 211 11.41 -20.00 -10.23
C MET A 211 12.46 -19.68 -11.28
N LEU A 212 12.11 -19.91 -12.54
CA LEU A 212 12.86 -19.45 -13.70
C LEU A 212 12.09 -18.34 -14.40
N VAL A 213 12.70 -17.16 -14.57
CA VAL A 213 12.09 -16.03 -15.30
C VAL A 213 12.81 -15.84 -16.63
N VAL A 214 12.11 -16.13 -17.73
CA VAL A 214 12.59 -15.94 -19.10
C VAL A 214 12.16 -14.56 -19.59
N THR A 215 13.14 -13.70 -19.84
CA THR A 215 12.96 -12.28 -20.18
C THR A 215 13.09 -12.04 -21.69
N GLY A 216 12.64 -10.85 -22.14
CA GLY A 216 12.81 -10.45 -23.55
C GLY A 216 11.79 -11.04 -24.51
N GLY A 217 10.72 -11.66 -24.01
CA GLY A 217 9.70 -12.29 -24.83
C GLY A 217 10.12 -13.59 -25.51
N PHE A 218 11.23 -14.18 -25.08
CA PHE A 218 11.69 -15.46 -25.64
C PHE A 218 10.82 -16.62 -25.16
N ASP A 219 10.73 -17.64 -26.01
CA ASP A 219 10.07 -18.89 -25.68
C ASP A 219 11.06 -19.87 -25.02
N ILE A 220 10.51 -20.84 -24.33
CA ILE A 220 11.22 -21.96 -23.73
C ILE A 220 10.73 -23.24 -24.41
N GLU A 221 11.64 -24.20 -24.62
CA GLU A 221 11.30 -25.47 -25.25
C GLU A 221 10.28 -26.26 -24.40
N ASP A 222 9.29 -26.90 -25.07
CA ASP A 222 8.28 -27.73 -24.41
C ASP A 222 8.89 -28.88 -23.60
N SER A 223 10.03 -29.40 -24.04
CA SER A 223 10.79 -30.43 -23.35
C SER A 223 11.29 -29.95 -21.98
N LEU A 224 11.74 -28.68 -21.89
CA LEU A 224 12.16 -28.04 -20.64
C LEU A 224 10.97 -27.70 -19.74
N LEU A 225 9.84 -27.26 -20.29
CA LEU A 225 8.62 -27.02 -19.52
C LEU A 225 8.13 -28.27 -18.80
N LYS A 226 8.12 -29.43 -19.48
CA LYS A 226 7.75 -30.71 -18.86
C LYS A 226 8.73 -31.12 -17.74
N LYS A 227 10.03 -30.83 -17.91
CA LYS A 227 11.03 -31.06 -16.86
C LYS A 227 10.82 -30.10 -15.69
N ALA A 228 10.50 -28.83 -15.96
CA ALA A 228 10.23 -27.83 -14.93
C ALA A 228 9.04 -28.26 -14.05
N GLU A 229 7.95 -28.69 -14.68
CA GLU A 229 6.77 -29.20 -13.95
C GLU A 229 7.11 -30.41 -13.07
N LYS A 230 7.89 -31.37 -13.61
CA LYS A 230 8.34 -32.54 -12.86
C LYS A 230 9.24 -32.21 -11.67
N ASN A 231 10.11 -31.19 -11.82
CA ASN A 231 11.07 -30.78 -10.80
C ASN A 231 10.51 -29.70 -9.86
N GLY A 232 9.22 -29.33 -9.97
CA GLY A 232 8.62 -28.33 -9.11
C GLY A 232 9.04 -26.90 -9.40
N VAL A 233 9.59 -26.60 -10.58
CA VAL A 233 10.09 -25.29 -10.97
C VAL A 233 8.98 -24.50 -11.68
N SER A 234 8.60 -23.36 -11.13
CA SER A 234 7.72 -22.42 -11.81
C SER A 234 8.48 -21.66 -12.90
N VAL A 235 7.86 -21.48 -14.07
CA VAL A 235 8.48 -20.75 -15.18
C VAL A 235 7.62 -19.55 -15.53
N LEU A 236 8.22 -18.35 -15.53
CA LEU A 236 7.58 -17.11 -15.96
C LEU A 236 8.19 -16.63 -17.27
N ARG A 237 7.35 -16.28 -18.24
CA ARG A 237 7.78 -15.64 -19.49
C ARG A 237 7.28 -14.20 -19.49
N CYS A 238 8.18 -13.24 -19.70
CA CYS A 238 7.84 -11.82 -19.74
C CYS A 238 8.53 -11.10 -20.90
N ARG A 239 7.93 -9.99 -21.35
CA ARG A 239 8.44 -9.22 -22.49
C ARG A 239 9.56 -8.26 -22.12
N GLN A 240 9.64 -7.87 -20.86
CA GLN A 240 10.62 -6.92 -20.36
C GLN A 240 12.04 -7.51 -20.44
N ASP A 241 13.04 -6.64 -20.53
CA ASP A 241 14.44 -7.01 -20.45
C ASP A 241 14.87 -7.43 -19.04
N THR A 242 15.98 -8.13 -18.93
CA THR A 242 16.50 -8.70 -17.68
C THR A 242 16.73 -7.64 -16.60
N ALA A 243 17.23 -6.44 -16.96
CA ALA A 243 17.50 -5.38 -16.00
C ALA A 243 16.22 -4.78 -15.45
N THR A 244 15.20 -4.61 -16.29
CA THR A 244 13.87 -4.16 -15.90
C THR A 244 13.18 -5.20 -15.01
N VAL A 245 13.24 -6.48 -15.37
CA VAL A 245 12.67 -7.59 -14.59
C VAL A 245 13.28 -7.65 -13.20
N ALA A 246 14.61 -7.57 -13.07
CA ALA A 246 15.29 -7.60 -11.78
C ALA A 246 14.84 -6.44 -10.86
N LYS A 247 14.55 -5.26 -11.40
CA LYS A 247 13.98 -4.12 -10.64
C LYS A 247 12.53 -4.37 -10.23
N LEU A 248 11.71 -4.87 -11.17
CA LEU A 248 10.28 -5.11 -10.93
C LEU A 248 10.05 -6.21 -9.89
N ILE A 249 10.86 -7.28 -9.89
CA ILE A 249 10.78 -8.33 -8.88
C ILE A 249 10.99 -7.75 -7.48
N ARG A 250 11.90 -6.80 -7.29
CA ARG A 250 12.05 -6.11 -6.00
C ARG A 250 10.81 -5.34 -5.59
N CYS A 251 10.07 -4.80 -6.55
CA CYS A 251 8.82 -4.07 -6.32
C CYS A 251 7.60 -4.99 -6.13
N SER A 252 7.76 -6.32 -6.18
CA SER A 252 6.70 -7.30 -5.87
C SER A 252 6.54 -7.59 -4.38
N ARG A 253 7.43 -7.07 -3.52
CA ARG A 253 7.29 -7.15 -2.06
C ARG A 253 5.99 -6.48 -1.62
N MET A 254 5.41 -6.96 -0.51
CA MET A 254 4.24 -6.28 0.09
C MET A 254 4.65 -4.98 0.77
N VAL A 255 3.72 -4.04 0.77
CA VAL A 255 3.87 -2.72 1.44
C VAL A 255 4.11 -2.90 2.94
N LEU A 256 3.51 -3.91 3.56
CA LEU A 256 3.70 -4.25 4.97
C LEU A 256 5.19 -4.35 5.36
N HIS A 257 6.02 -4.95 4.50
CA HIS A 257 7.45 -5.10 4.78
C HIS A 257 8.25 -3.80 4.72
N ALA A 258 7.71 -2.75 4.09
CA ALA A 258 8.32 -1.43 4.16
C ALA A 258 8.01 -0.73 5.48
N LEU A 259 6.81 -0.94 6.00
CA LEU A 259 6.38 -0.33 7.26
C LEU A 259 7.20 -0.86 8.46
N SER A 260 7.68 -2.10 8.38
CA SER A 260 8.53 -2.69 9.42
C SER A 260 9.93 -2.06 9.51
N LEU A 261 10.35 -1.33 8.46
CA LEU A 261 11.63 -0.59 8.43
C LEU A 261 11.49 0.84 8.96
N ILE A 262 10.26 1.31 9.14
CA ILE A 262 9.96 2.63 9.67
C ILE A 262 9.51 2.43 11.11
N HIS A 263 10.44 2.55 12.05
CA HIS A 263 10.08 2.65 13.46
C HIS A 263 9.21 3.89 13.68
N ILE A 264 7.93 3.66 13.97
CA ILE A 264 7.05 4.68 14.55
C ILE A 264 7.37 4.83 16.02
#